data_0464d9ac71966d3ebd58c589f0a2af00
#
_entry.id   0464d9ac71966d3ebd58c589f0a2af00
#
_cell.length_a   1.000
_cell.length_b   1.000
_cell.length_c   1.000
_cell.angle_alpha   90.00
_cell.angle_beta   90.00
_cell.angle_gamma   90.00
#
_symmetry.space_group_name_H-M   'P 1'
#
loop_
_entity.id
_entity.type
_entity.pdbx_description
1 polymer ?
#
loop_
_entity_poly.entity_id
_entity_poly.type
_entity_poly.pdbx_seq_one_letter_code
_entity_poly.pdbx_strand_id
1 'polypeptide(L)'
;MSEDKVVDVAVGVLIRENGKVLLSSRPAGKPYAGYWEFPGGKVEEGETVHAALVRELDEELGIKLADSFPWFVMEHRYEHAHVRLHFRRSREFIGDGQAKEGQEFGFFGAEERTPGLLLPVDQAIIKRVDLPDVWEDSTEILTLSENALHATVVRDRKYRFVGTRAGTLDDVLKAVAMDFDFVIVKPELFEASLKNGEPRLPTYVEGVPAADLRVWQDKGAHGVKPC
;
A
#
# COMPACT_ATOMS: atom_id res chain seq x y z
N MET A 1 3.56 -22.92 -23.63
CA MET A 1 3.68 -21.56 -23.11
C MET A 1 4.00 -21.73 -21.63
N SER A 2 5.20 -21.40 -21.18
CA SER A 2 5.52 -21.43 -19.74
C SER A 2 4.61 -20.42 -19.08
N GLU A 3 3.83 -20.82 -18.07
CA GLU A 3 3.17 -19.88 -17.19
C GLU A 3 4.26 -18.94 -16.64
N ASP A 4 4.14 -17.65 -16.93
CA ASP A 4 5.06 -16.65 -16.37
C ASP A 4 4.99 -16.73 -14.86
N LYS A 5 6.05 -17.21 -14.22
CA LYS A 5 6.12 -17.34 -12.77
C LYS A 5 5.90 -15.98 -12.12
N VAL A 6 4.84 -15.85 -11.34
CA VAL A 6 4.61 -14.66 -10.51
C VAL A 6 5.62 -14.66 -9.37
N VAL A 7 6.32 -13.55 -9.19
CA VAL A 7 7.29 -13.35 -8.11
C VAL A 7 6.64 -12.52 -7.01
N ASP A 8 6.58 -13.08 -5.80
CA ASP A 8 6.11 -12.34 -4.63
C ASP A 8 7.21 -11.39 -4.12
N VAL A 9 6.83 -10.14 -3.86
CA VAL A 9 7.72 -9.07 -3.42
C VAL A 9 7.12 -8.38 -2.20
N ALA A 10 7.87 -8.30 -1.11
CA ALA A 10 7.52 -7.53 0.07
C ALA A 10 7.89 -6.06 -0.14
N VAL A 11 6.95 -5.14 0.08
CA VAL A 11 7.13 -3.69 -0.11
C VAL A 11 6.82 -2.94 1.17
N GLY A 12 7.76 -2.15 1.66
CA GLY A 12 7.68 -1.46 2.95
C GLY A 12 7.26 -0.01 2.85
N VAL A 13 6.09 0.32 3.34
CA VAL A 13 5.62 1.70 3.53
C VAL A 13 5.92 2.13 4.97
N LEU A 14 7.14 2.61 5.19
CA LEU A 14 7.60 3.04 6.51
C LEU A 14 7.29 4.53 6.71
N ILE A 15 6.52 4.83 7.75
CA ILE A 15 5.98 6.17 8.01
C ILE A 15 6.47 6.64 9.38
N ARG A 16 7.16 7.77 9.44
CA ARG A 16 7.56 8.41 10.69
C ARG A 16 6.37 9.15 11.34
N GLU A 17 6.49 9.48 12.62
CA GLU A 17 5.47 10.24 13.36
C GLU A 17 5.11 11.57 12.69
N ASN A 18 6.07 12.21 12.01
CA ASN A 18 5.84 13.45 11.26
C ASN A 18 5.21 13.25 9.87
N GLY A 19 4.75 12.04 9.57
CA GLY A 19 4.11 11.68 8.29
C GLY A 19 5.07 11.48 7.12
N LYS A 20 6.38 11.65 7.30
CA LYS A 20 7.36 11.39 6.24
C LYS A 20 7.49 9.90 5.96
N VAL A 21 7.66 9.57 4.69
CA VAL A 21 7.68 8.19 4.16
C VAL A 21 9.05 7.88 3.58
N LEU A 22 9.54 6.69 3.86
CA LEU A 22 10.80 6.18 3.31
C LEU A 22 10.64 5.82 1.84
N LEU A 23 11.52 6.37 1.02
CA LEU A 23 11.72 5.96 -0.37
C LEU A 23 13.21 5.74 -0.61
N SER A 24 13.54 4.87 -1.57
CA SER A 24 14.91 4.63 -2.03
C SER A 24 14.99 4.63 -3.55
N SER A 25 16.14 5.01 -4.09
CA SER A 25 16.40 4.90 -5.53
C SER A 25 16.93 3.51 -5.87
N ARG A 26 16.60 3.02 -7.05
CA ARG A 26 17.12 1.75 -7.56
C ARG A 26 18.60 1.91 -7.93
N PRO A 27 19.49 1.04 -7.41
CA PRO A 27 20.91 1.14 -7.69
C PRO A 27 21.24 0.88 -9.17
N ALA A 28 22.42 1.35 -9.57
CA ALA A 28 22.94 1.12 -10.92
C ALA A 28 23.00 -0.39 -11.24
N GLY A 29 22.63 -0.74 -12.48
CA GLY A 29 22.64 -2.14 -12.95
C GLY A 29 21.35 -2.93 -12.70
N LYS A 30 20.42 -2.43 -11.87
CA LYS A 30 19.07 -3.01 -11.76
C LYS A 30 18.14 -2.39 -12.84
N PRO A 31 17.08 -3.10 -13.30
CA PRO A 31 16.05 -2.51 -14.16
C PRO A 31 15.48 -1.24 -13.52
N TYR A 32 15.21 -0.20 -14.31
CA TYR A 32 14.77 1.11 -13.83
C TYR A 32 15.78 1.82 -12.90
N ALA A 33 17.10 1.64 -13.10
CA ALA A 33 18.13 2.32 -12.30
C ALA A 33 17.85 3.83 -12.18
N GLY A 34 17.96 4.36 -10.96
CA GLY A 34 17.67 5.77 -10.64
C GLY A 34 16.20 6.12 -10.44
N TYR A 35 15.26 5.21 -10.70
CA TYR A 35 13.87 5.38 -10.30
C TYR A 35 13.74 5.20 -8.78
N TRP A 36 12.79 5.91 -8.19
CA TRP A 36 12.47 5.82 -6.77
C TRP A 36 11.30 4.87 -6.51
N GLU A 37 11.37 4.16 -5.41
CA GLU A 37 10.40 3.14 -5.01
C GLU A 37 10.28 3.07 -3.48
N PHE A 38 9.22 2.42 -3.01
CA PHE A 38 9.21 1.95 -1.63
C PHE A 38 10.23 0.82 -1.47
N PRO A 39 11.05 0.81 -0.39
CA PRO A 39 12.07 -0.22 -0.20
C PRO A 39 11.44 -1.59 0.03
N GLY A 40 12.16 -2.63 -0.38
CA GLY A 40 11.75 -4.01 -0.22
C GLY A 40 12.34 -4.92 -1.28
N GLY A 41 11.96 -6.20 -1.23
CA GLY A 41 12.54 -7.18 -2.13
C GLY A 41 11.74 -8.47 -2.21
N LYS A 42 12.33 -9.47 -2.87
CA LYS A 42 11.66 -10.75 -3.14
C LYS A 42 11.41 -11.52 -1.85
N VAL A 43 10.25 -12.16 -1.78
CA VAL A 43 9.95 -13.16 -0.75
C VAL A 43 10.63 -14.46 -1.16
N GLU A 44 11.53 -14.97 -0.32
CA GLU A 44 12.23 -16.22 -0.55
C GLU A 44 11.37 -17.44 -0.17
N GLU A 45 11.77 -18.62 -0.63
CA GLU A 45 11.05 -19.85 -0.35
C GLU A 45 10.99 -20.14 1.16
N GLY A 46 9.78 -20.34 1.68
CA GLY A 46 9.54 -20.57 3.11
C GLY A 46 9.53 -19.31 3.98
N GLU A 47 9.76 -18.15 3.40
CA GLU A 47 9.74 -16.86 4.09
C GLU A 47 8.33 -16.27 4.13
N THR A 48 7.97 -15.61 5.23
CA THR A 48 6.77 -14.79 5.25
C THR A 48 7.05 -13.42 4.63
N VAL A 49 6.02 -12.73 4.11
CA VAL A 49 6.16 -11.37 3.57
C VAL A 49 6.76 -10.40 4.60
N HIS A 50 6.40 -10.55 5.89
CA HIS A 50 6.98 -9.72 6.94
C HIS A 50 8.46 -10.04 7.15
N ALA A 51 8.85 -11.31 7.17
CA ALA A 51 10.25 -11.71 7.34
C ALA A 51 11.12 -11.22 6.17
N ALA A 52 10.62 -11.35 4.93
CA ALA A 52 11.29 -10.80 3.75
C ALA A 52 11.52 -9.30 3.90
N LEU A 53 10.49 -8.54 4.31
CA LEU A 53 10.63 -7.10 4.50
C LEU A 53 11.64 -6.75 5.61
N VAL A 54 11.66 -7.49 6.72
CA VAL A 54 12.65 -7.31 7.80
C VAL A 54 14.07 -7.51 7.26
N ARG A 55 14.29 -8.59 6.51
CA ARG A 55 15.60 -8.93 5.93
C ARG A 55 16.04 -7.87 4.92
N GLU A 56 15.21 -7.52 3.95
CA GLU A 56 15.54 -6.56 2.88
C GLU A 56 15.86 -5.16 3.44
N LEU A 57 15.06 -4.66 4.39
CA LEU A 57 15.31 -3.37 5.02
C LEU A 57 16.63 -3.34 5.82
N ASP A 58 16.99 -4.45 6.47
CA ASP A 58 18.26 -4.55 7.16
C ASP A 58 19.44 -4.66 6.18
N GLU A 59 19.31 -5.48 5.14
CA GLU A 59 20.35 -5.69 4.13
C GLU A 59 20.62 -4.42 3.31
N GLU A 60 19.57 -3.76 2.81
CA GLU A 60 19.70 -2.59 1.93
C GLU A 60 20.00 -1.29 2.69
N LEU A 61 19.35 -1.10 3.84
CA LEU A 61 19.33 0.20 4.54
C LEU A 61 19.73 0.13 6.01
N GLY A 62 19.96 -1.06 6.59
CA GLY A 62 20.27 -1.20 8.02
C GLY A 62 19.14 -0.76 8.95
N ILE A 63 17.92 -0.68 8.45
CA ILE A 63 16.72 -0.34 9.24
C ILE A 63 16.19 -1.62 9.90
N LYS A 64 15.98 -1.55 11.21
CA LYS A 64 15.39 -2.65 11.98
C LYS A 64 13.90 -2.46 12.10
N LEU A 65 13.15 -3.28 11.37
CA LEU A 65 11.70 -3.30 11.42
C LEU A 65 11.22 -4.16 12.60
N ALA A 66 10.45 -3.59 13.52
CA ALA A 66 9.89 -4.31 14.66
C ALA A 66 8.59 -5.00 14.29
N ASP A 67 7.67 -4.28 13.64
CA ASP A 67 6.38 -4.81 13.22
C ASP A 67 5.88 -4.11 11.94
N SER A 68 4.97 -4.76 11.24
CA SER A 68 4.31 -4.20 10.05
C SER A 68 2.95 -4.86 9.80
N PHE A 69 2.00 -4.06 9.31
CA PHE A 69 0.66 -4.54 8.97
C PHE A 69 0.54 -4.84 7.48
N PRO A 70 -0.17 -5.90 7.08
CA PRO A 70 -0.64 -6.03 5.72
C PRO A 70 -1.43 -4.78 5.33
N TRP A 71 -1.28 -4.31 4.10
CA TRP A 71 -2.05 -3.15 3.64
C TRP A 71 -2.93 -3.52 2.46
N PHE A 72 -2.32 -3.85 1.34
CA PHE A 72 -3.00 -4.42 0.18
C PHE A 72 -1.99 -5.08 -0.75
N VAL A 73 -2.51 -5.88 -1.69
CA VAL A 73 -1.71 -6.58 -2.71
C VAL A 73 -2.06 -6.06 -4.09
N MET A 74 -1.06 -5.88 -4.92
CA MET A 74 -1.22 -5.51 -6.32
C MET A 74 -0.35 -6.40 -7.21
N GLU A 75 -0.91 -6.89 -8.31
CA GLU A 75 -0.12 -7.55 -9.35
C GLU A 75 0.25 -6.55 -10.44
N HIS A 76 1.49 -6.60 -10.89
CA HIS A 76 1.98 -5.78 -11.97
C HIS A 76 2.89 -6.58 -12.89
N ARG A 77 2.78 -6.31 -14.19
CA ARG A 77 3.62 -6.93 -15.20
C ARG A 77 4.56 -5.89 -15.78
N TYR A 78 5.82 -5.98 -15.36
CA TYR A 78 6.92 -5.27 -16.00
C TYR A 78 7.37 -6.01 -17.25
N GLU A 79 8.15 -5.38 -18.12
CA GLU A 79 8.72 -6.05 -19.31
C GLU A 79 9.59 -7.27 -18.94
N HIS A 80 10.23 -7.25 -17.77
CA HIS A 80 11.19 -8.25 -17.33
C HIS A 80 10.66 -9.20 -16.25
N ALA A 81 9.49 -8.94 -15.67
CA ALA A 81 8.94 -9.77 -14.58
C ALA A 81 7.43 -9.56 -14.37
N HIS A 82 6.74 -10.65 -14.00
CA HIS A 82 5.40 -10.56 -13.42
C HIS A 82 5.52 -10.65 -11.90
N VAL A 83 5.12 -9.60 -11.21
CA VAL A 83 5.27 -9.47 -9.76
C VAL A 83 3.93 -9.36 -9.06
N ARG A 84 3.89 -9.90 -7.83
CA ARG A 84 2.83 -9.65 -6.86
C ARG A 84 3.44 -8.88 -5.71
N LEU A 85 3.06 -7.61 -5.57
CA LEU A 85 3.58 -6.66 -4.61
C LEU A 85 2.69 -6.68 -3.36
N HIS A 86 3.26 -7.11 -2.24
CA HIS A 86 2.61 -7.14 -0.94
C HIS A 86 3.02 -5.89 -0.16
N PHE A 87 2.19 -4.87 -0.19
CA PHE A 87 2.44 -3.64 0.55
C PHE A 87 2.15 -3.84 2.04
N ARG A 88 3.12 -3.50 2.86
CA ARG A 88 3.02 -3.52 4.32
C ARG A 88 3.34 -2.15 4.90
N ARG A 89 2.54 -1.68 5.85
CA ARG A 89 2.76 -0.40 6.53
C ARG A 89 3.41 -0.61 7.88
N SER A 90 4.31 0.29 8.26
CA SER A 90 4.90 0.32 9.59
C SER A 90 5.15 1.74 10.09
N ARG A 91 5.00 1.91 11.40
CA ARG A 91 5.51 3.04 12.19
C ARG A 91 6.50 2.58 13.27
N GLU A 92 6.75 1.26 13.34
CA GLU A 92 7.54 0.60 14.39
C GLU A 92 8.87 0.07 13.81
N PHE A 93 9.81 0.98 13.62
CA PHE A 93 11.15 0.67 13.11
C PHE A 93 12.20 1.54 13.80
N ILE A 94 13.46 1.08 13.81
CA ILE A 94 14.59 1.76 14.43
C ILE A 94 15.67 2.01 13.38
N GLY A 95 16.24 3.20 13.42
CA GLY A 95 17.33 3.64 12.56
C GLY A 95 16.89 4.69 11.55
N ASP A 96 17.88 5.50 11.16
CA ASP A 96 17.70 6.52 10.12
C ASP A 96 18.03 5.99 8.73
N GLY A 97 18.59 4.79 8.68
CA GLY A 97 19.04 4.15 7.46
C GLY A 97 20.48 4.49 7.08
N GLN A 98 21.08 3.61 6.32
CA GLN A 98 22.38 3.78 5.65
C GLN A 98 22.34 3.00 4.34
N ALA A 99 22.58 3.69 3.22
CA ALA A 99 22.67 3.02 1.91
C ALA A 99 23.79 2.00 1.90
N LYS A 100 23.48 0.74 1.69
CA LYS A 100 24.47 -0.35 1.67
C LYS A 100 24.74 -0.87 0.24
N GLU A 101 23.88 -0.52 -0.73
CA GLU A 101 24.00 -0.92 -2.14
C GLU A 101 24.31 0.24 -3.08
N GLY A 102 24.64 1.42 -2.55
CA GLY A 102 24.91 2.62 -3.35
C GLY A 102 23.68 3.34 -3.87
N GLN A 103 22.48 2.99 -3.37
CA GLN A 103 21.23 3.70 -3.63
C GLN A 103 21.19 5.01 -2.83
N GLU A 104 20.43 5.99 -3.34
CA GLU A 104 19.98 7.12 -2.53
C GLU A 104 18.70 6.73 -1.79
N PHE A 105 18.47 7.31 -0.62
CA PHE A 105 17.25 7.11 0.13
C PHE A 105 16.94 8.31 1.02
N GLY A 106 15.72 8.41 1.49
CA GLY A 106 15.31 9.46 2.42
C GLY A 106 13.87 9.34 2.87
N PHE A 107 13.52 10.14 3.88
CA PHE A 107 12.15 10.27 4.36
C PHE A 107 11.53 11.56 3.81
N PHE A 108 10.50 11.43 2.98
CA PHE A 108 9.90 12.52 2.22
C PHE A 108 8.49 12.85 2.73
N GLY A 109 8.19 14.13 2.92
CA GLY A 109 6.85 14.64 3.21
C GLY A 109 5.93 14.57 2.00
N ALA A 110 4.64 14.82 2.18
CA ALA A 110 3.63 14.67 1.13
C ALA A 110 3.96 15.46 -0.17
N GLU A 111 4.50 16.67 -0.04
CA GLU A 111 4.86 17.52 -1.18
C GLU A 111 6.24 17.20 -1.77
N GLU A 112 7.06 16.44 -1.04
CA GLU A 112 8.44 16.09 -1.41
C GLU A 112 8.57 14.63 -1.89
N ARG A 113 7.46 13.86 -1.98
CA ARG A 113 7.45 12.41 -2.29
C ARG A 113 7.77 12.04 -3.72
N THR A 114 8.25 12.99 -4.50
CA THR A 114 8.75 12.75 -5.85
C THR A 114 10.18 13.28 -5.96
N PRO A 115 11.14 12.68 -5.19
CA PRO A 115 12.55 13.12 -5.27
C PRO A 115 13.16 12.90 -6.65
N GLY A 116 12.50 12.07 -7.47
CA GLY A 116 12.81 11.75 -8.85
C GLY A 116 11.64 11.02 -9.51
N LEU A 117 11.91 10.31 -10.60
CA LEU A 117 10.90 9.47 -11.24
C LEU A 117 10.59 8.27 -10.33
N LEU A 118 9.33 8.07 -10.01
CA LEU A 118 8.87 6.88 -9.29
C LEU A 118 8.63 5.71 -10.24
N LEU A 119 8.79 4.48 -9.75
CA LEU A 119 8.30 3.31 -10.48
C LEU A 119 6.80 3.45 -10.78
N PRO A 120 6.30 2.90 -11.89
CA PRO A 120 4.90 3.07 -12.30
C PRO A 120 3.88 2.70 -11.22
N VAL A 121 4.11 1.62 -10.48
CA VAL A 121 3.23 1.20 -9.38
C VAL A 121 3.31 2.18 -8.22
N ASP A 122 4.51 2.59 -7.81
CA ASP A 122 4.71 3.52 -6.69
C ASP A 122 4.10 4.88 -7.00
N GLN A 123 4.20 5.35 -8.24
CA GLN A 123 3.55 6.58 -8.69
C GLN A 123 2.03 6.50 -8.56
N ALA A 124 1.43 5.34 -8.83
CA ALA A 124 -0.01 5.15 -8.74
C ALA A 124 -0.52 5.15 -7.29
N ILE A 125 0.30 4.70 -6.34
CA ILE A 125 -0.14 4.48 -4.96
C ILE A 125 0.41 5.47 -3.94
N ILE A 126 1.46 6.24 -4.26
CA ILE A 126 2.16 7.10 -3.31
C ILE A 126 1.23 8.04 -2.53
N LYS A 127 0.21 8.58 -3.17
CA LYS A 127 -0.78 9.44 -2.51
C LYS A 127 -1.63 8.70 -1.47
N ARG A 128 -1.86 7.38 -1.66
CA ARG A 128 -2.71 6.57 -0.76
C ARG A 128 -2.12 6.43 0.65
N VAL A 129 -0.82 6.73 0.80
CA VAL A 129 -0.15 6.74 2.10
C VAL A 129 -0.71 7.83 3.02
N ASP A 130 -1.28 8.88 2.46
CA ASP A 130 -1.86 10.02 3.19
C ASP A 130 -3.34 9.84 3.57
N LEU A 131 -3.94 8.69 3.23
CA LEU A 131 -5.27 8.34 3.73
C LEU A 131 -5.24 8.26 5.26
N PRO A 132 -6.18 8.88 5.97
CA PRO A 132 -6.22 8.88 7.43
C PRO A 132 -6.46 7.46 7.98
N ASP A 133 -5.82 7.10 9.10
CA ASP A 133 -6.05 5.79 9.74
C ASP A 133 -7.46 5.68 10.37
N VAL A 134 -7.97 6.79 10.89
CA VAL A 134 -9.36 6.90 11.36
C VAL A 134 -10.09 7.84 10.41
N TRP A 135 -11.20 7.34 9.86
CA TRP A 135 -11.99 8.11 8.90
C TRP A 135 -12.68 9.29 9.56
N GLU A 136 -12.45 10.46 8.96
CA GLU A 136 -13.19 11.66 9.24
C GLU A 136 -13.73 12.23 7.91
N ASP A 137 -14.93 12.79 7.93
CA ASP A 137 -15.47 13.44 6.73
C ASP A 137 -14.59 14.65 6.37
N SER A 138 -14.07 14.64 5.15
CA SER A 138 -13.14 15.65 4.64
C SER A 138 -13.58 16.15 3.27
N THR A 139 -13.35 17.43 3.00
CA THR A 139 -13.60 18.03 1.68
C THR A 139 -12.67 17.54 0.59
N GLU A 140 -11.56 16.91 0.95
CA GLU A 140 -10.59 16.34 0.01
C GLU A 140 -10.91 14.92 -0.42
N ILE A 141 -11.87 14.26 0.23
CA ILE A 141 -12.21 12.87 0.03
C ILE A 141 -13.63 12.75 -0.50
N LEU A 142 -13.76 12.18 -1.69
CA LEU A 142 -15.06 11.83 -2.26
C LEU A 142 -15.35 10.34 -2.00
N THR A 143 -16.44 10.04 -1.31
CA THR A 143 -16.97 8.69 -1.20
C THR A 143 -18.21 8.55 -2.04
N LEU A 144 -18.18 7.66 -3.02
CA LEU A 144 -19.31 7.34 -3.87
C LEU A 144 -20.16 6.23 -3.24
N SER A 145 -21.45 6.23 -3.54
CA SER A 145 -22.35 5.13 -3.15
C SER A 145 -22.10 3.88 -4.02
N GLU A 146 -22.54 2.71 -3.54
CA GLU A 146 -22.45 1.44 -4.28
C GLU A 146 -23.00 1.52 -5.72
N ASN A 147 -24.04 2.32 -5.94
CA ASN A 147 -24.63 2.54 -7.27
C ASN A 147 -23.69 3.27 -8.24
N ALA A 148 -22.69 4.00 -7.75
CA ALA A 148 -21.74 4.72 -8.59
C ALA A 148 -20.67 3.81 -9.22
N LEU A 149 -20.59 2.55 -8.82
CA LEU A 149 -19.74 1.53 -9.46
C LEU A 149 -20.13 1.23 -10.91
N HIS A 150 -21.25 1.78 -11.37
CA HIS A 150 -21.71 1.69 -12.75
C HIS A 150 -21.52 2.98 -13.56
N ALA A 151 -21.07 4.05 -12.92
CA ALA A 151 -20.81 5.34 -13.57
C ALA A 151 -19.33 5.47 -13.94
N THR A 152 -19.04 6.11 -15.07
CA THR A 152 -17.68 6.55 -15.38
C THR A 152 -17.27 7.54 -14.29
N VAL A 153 -16.34 7.15 -13.45
CA VAL A 153 -15.83 8.03 -12.39
C VAL A 153 -15.03 9.14 -13.07
N VAL A 154 -15.64 10.30 -13.16
CA VAL A 154 -14.92 11.52 -13.52
C VAL A 154 -14.05 11.84 -12.31
N ARG A 155 -12.75 11.60 -12.41
CA ARG A 155 -11.78 12.07 -11.43
C ARG A 155 -11.78 13.60 -11.47
N ASP A 156 -12.67 14.19 -10.69
CA ASP A 156 -12.67 15.62 -10.46
C ASP A 156 -11.39 15.97 -9.69
N ARG A 157 -10.56 16.83 -10.26
CA ARG A 157 -9.32 17.34 -9.64
C ARG A 157 -9.56 18.03 -8.29
N LYS A 158 -10.81 18.29 -7.94
CA LYS A 158 -11.23 18.85 -6.66
C LYS A 158 -10.94 17.89 -5.49
N TYR A 159 -10.98 16.57 -5.74
CA TYR A 159 -10.80 15.58 -4.69
C TYR A 159 -9.43 14.91 -4.80
N ARG A 160 -8.71 14.87 -3.68
CA ARG A 160 -7.43 14.19 -3.57
C ARG A 160 -7.58 12.68 -3.61
N PHE A 161 -8.63 12.17 -2.98
CA PHE A 161 -8.95 10.76 -2.90
C PHE A 161 -10.39 10.50 -3.35
N VAL A 162 -10.57 9.41 -4.08
CA VAL A 162 -11.89 8.94 -4.51
C VAL A 162 -12.04 7.48 -4.11
N GLY A 163 -13.04 7.19 -3.30
CA GLY A 163 -13.36 5.83 -2.86
C GLY A 163 -14.84 5.52 -2.97
N THR A 164 -15.21 4.31 -2.61
CA THR A 164 -16.59 3.84 -2.65
C THR A 164 -16.92 2.94 -1.48
N ARG A 165 -18.22 2.81 -1.18
CA ARG A 165 -18.72 1.72 -0.35
C ARG A 165 -18.92 0.48 -1.20
N ALA A 166 -18.58 -0.67 -0.66
CA ALA A 166 -18.81 -1.97 -1.28
C ALA A 166 -19.68 -2.82 -0.37
N GLY A 167 -20.75 -3.38 -0.93
CA GLY A 167 -21.68 -4.28 -0.23
C GLY A 167 -21.37 -5.74 -0.49
N THR A 168 -20.61 -6.05 -1.53
CA THR A 168 -20.24 -7.41 -1.96
C THR A 168 -18.77 -7.50 -2.35
N LEU A 169 -18.25 -8.73 -2.44
CA LEU A 169 -16.88 -8.95 -2.96
C LEU A 169 -16.74 -8.51 -4.42
N ASP A 170 -17.79 -8.65 -5.22
CA ASP A 170 -17.80 -8.19 -6.62
C ASP A 170 -17.66 -6.67 -6.71
N ASP A 171 -18.27 -5.93 -5.79
CA ASP A 171 -18.12 -4.47 -5.71
C ASP A 171 -16.68 -4.07 -5.36
N VAL A 172 -16.02 -4.81 -4.47
CA VAL A 172 -14.59 -4.59 -4.17
C VAL A 172 -13.74 -4.80 -5.43
N LEU A 173 -13.97 -5.88 -6.18
CA LEU A 173 -13.25 -6.15 -7.44
C LEU A 173 -13.51 -5.08 -8.50
N LYS A 174 -14.74 -4.59 -8.61
CA LYS A 174 -15.08 -3.46 -9.50
C LYS A 174 -14.34 -2.19 -9.07
N ALA A 175 -14.28 -1.90 -7.77
CA ALA A 175 -13.54 -0.74 -7.28
C ALA A 175 -12.05 -0.82 -7.64
N VAL A 176 -11.43 -2.02 -7.54
CA VAL A 176 -10.06 -2.25 -8.01
C VAL A 176 -9.94 -1.97 -9.50
N ALA A 177 -10.82 -2.54 -10.32
CA ALA A 177 -10.79 -2.38 -11.78
C ALA A 177 -11.01 -0.93 -12.24
N MET A 178 -11.75 -0.14 -11.46
CA MET A 178 -12.01 1.29 -11.70
C MET A 178 -10.95 2.20 -11.09
N ASP A 179 -9.89 1.65 -10.49
CA ASP A 179 -8.76 2.36 -9.89
C ASP A 179 -9.20 3.37 -8.80
N PHE A 180 -10.12 2.96 -7.93
CA PHE A 180 -10.43 3.73 -6.73
C PHE A 180 -9.24 3.76 -5.77
N ASP A 181 -9.16 4.81 -4.96
CA ASP A 181 -8.06 4.94 -3.99
C ASP A 181 -8.29 4.09 -2.74
N PHE A 182 -9.55 3.80 -2.40
CA PHE A 182 -9.94 2.98 -1.24
C PHE A 182 -11.38 2.44 -1.38
N VAL A 183 -11.71 1.48 -0.52
CA VAL A 183 -13.07 0.99 -0.31
C VAL A 183 -13.46 1.08 1.16
N ILE A 184 -14.76 1.24 1.43
CA ILE A 184 -15.35 1.15 2.76
C ILE A 184 -16.27 -0.06 2.78
N VAL A 185 -16.08 -0.95 3.74
CA VAL A 185 -16.84 -2.20 3.88
C VAL A 185 -17.31 -2.40 5.32
N LYS A 186 -18.33 -3.23 5.51
CA LYS A 186 -18.71 -3.72 6.83
C LYS A 186 -17.75 -4.81 7.33
N PRO A 187 -17.65 -5.04 8.65
CA PRO A 187 -16.77 -6.04 9.23
C PRO A 187 -16.91 -7.43 8.61
N GLU A 188 -18.14 -7.89 8.39
CA GLU A 188 -18.42 -9.23 7.86
C GLU A 188 -17.90 -9.39 6.43
N LEU A 189 -18.03 -8.33 5.61
CA LEU A 189 -17.51 -8.35 4.24
C LEU A 189 -15.99 -8.29 4.22
N PHE A 190 -15.37 -7.49 5.11
CA PHE A 190 -13.92 -7.45 5.25
C PHE A 190 -13.35 -8.84 5.60
N GLU A 191 -13.89 -9.48 6.65
CA GLU A 191 -13.46 -10.82 7.06
C GLU A 191 -13.74 -11.90 5.99
N ALA A 192 -14.82 -11.76 5.24
CA ALA A 192 -15.10 -12.64 4.10
C ALA A 192 -14.08 -12.43 2.96
N SER A 193 -13.64 -11.19 2.73
CA SER A 193 -12.65 -10.88 1.69
C SER A 193 -11.29 -11.50 1.98
N LEU A 194 -10.89 -11.57 3.25
CA LEU A 194 -9.61 -12.18 3.67
C LEU A 194 -9.52 -13.67 3.36
N LYS A 195 -10.64 -14.38 3.23
CA LYS A 195 -10.65 -15.79 2.81
C LYS A 195 -10.17 -15.97 1.36
N ASN A 196 -10.21 -14.91 0.57
CA ASN A 196 -9.75 -14.88 -0.83
C ASN A 196 -8.35 -14.23 -0.98
N GLY A 197 -7.67 -13.98 0.14
CA GLY A 197 -6.35 -13.37 0.18
C GLY A 197 -6.35 -11.98 0.82
N GLU A 198 -5.23 -11.29 0.70
CA GLU A 198 -5.06 -9.94 1.23
C GLU A 198 -5.92 -8.92 0.46
N PRO A 199 -6.29 -7.78 1.09
CA PRO A 199 -7.01 -6.70 0.40
C PRO A 199 -6.31 -6.27 -0.89
N ARG A 200 -7.08 -5.85 -1.88
CA ARG A 200 -6.58 -5.36 -3.18
C ARG A 200 -6.55 -3.82 -3.28
N LEU A 201 -7.12 -3.15 -2.30
CA LEU A 201 -7.12 -1.69 -2.11
C LEU A 201 -7.03 -1.38 -0.62
N PRO A 202 -6.55 -0.17 -0.25
CA PRO A 202 -6.76 0.36 1.09
C PRO A 202 -8.23 0.23 1.49
N THR A 203 -8.50 -0.49 2.57
CA THR A 203 -9.86 -0.83 2.99
C THR A 203 -10.17 -0.26 4.36
N TYR A 204 -11.26 0.49 4.48
CA TYR A 204 -11.80 0.95 5.76
C TYR A 204 -12.92 0.03 6.23
N VAL A 205 -12.91 -0.28 7.52
CA VAL A 205 -13.99 -1.03 8.16
C VAL A 205 -14.91 -0.05 8.87
N GLU A 206 -16.18 0.06 8.42
CA GLU A 206 -17.15 0.99 8.99
C GLU A 206 -17.97 0.39 10.13
N GLY A 207 -18.46 1.25 11.03
CA GLY A 207 -19.30 0.85 12.16
C GLY A 207 -18.53 0.24 13.32
N VAL A 208 -17.22 0.47 13.40
CA VAL A 208 -16.34 -0.03 14.46
C VAL A 208 -15.70 1.13 15.21
N PRO A 209 -15.44 0.98 16.53
CA PRO A 209 -14.82 2.04 17.32
C PRO A 209 -13.42 2.42 16.82
N ALA A 210 -13.04 3.70 16.93
CA ALA A 210 -11.68 4.15 16.63
C ALA A 210 -10.62 3.45 17.52
N ALA A 211 -11.00 3.06 18.74
CA ALA A 211 -10.12 2.33 19.66
C ALA A 211 -9.71 0.94 19.12
N ASP A 212 -10.47 0.37 18.21
CA ASP A 212 -10.21 -0.95 17.62
C ASP A 212 -9.30 -0.86 16.36
N LEU A 213 -8.80 0.32 16.03
CA LEU A 213 -7.97 0.55 14.85
C LEU A 213 -6.86 -0.50 14.70
N ARG A 214 -6.08 -0.74 15.76
CA ARG A 214 -4.97 -1.70 15.73
C ARG A 214 -5.44 -3.11 15.38
N VAL A 215 -6.53 -3.57 15.98
CA VAL A 215 -7.12 -4.90 15.73
C VAL A 215 -7.45 -5.11 14.25
N TRP A 216 -7.96 -4.07 13.59
CA TRP A 216 -8.31 -4.15 12.18
C TRP A 216 -7.10 -4.00 11.26
N GLN A 217 -6.11 -3.18 11.65
CA GLN A 217 -4.85 -3.06 10.92
C GLN A 217 -4.06 -4.37 10.94
N ASP A 218 -4.02 -5.08 12.07
CA ASP A 218 -3.38 -6.41 12.18
C ASP A 218 -4.00 -7.43 11.19
N LYS A 219 -5.30 -7.30 10.91
CA LYS A 219 -6.01 -8.10 9.90
C LYS A 219 -5.77 -7.62 8.45
N GLY A 220 -5.18 -6.45 8.24
CA GLY A 220 -4.90 -5.86 6.92
C GLY A 220 -5.84 -4.73 6.49
N ALA A 221 -6.69 -4.20 7.37
CA ALA A 221 -7.42 -2.97 7.08
C ALA A 221 -6.48 -1.77 7.01
N HIS A 222 -6.79 -0.80 6.14
CA HIS A 222 -6.11 0.49 6.15
C HIS A 222 -6.44 1.25 7.43
N GLY A 223 -7.71 1.29 7.76
CA GLY A 223 -8.21 2.05 8.89
C GLY A 223 -9.64 1.70 9.26
N VAL A 224 -10.22 2.48 10.17
CA VAL A 224 -11.59 2.33 10.64
C VAL A 224 -12.41 3.58 10.36
N LYS A 225 -13.71 3.39 10.11
CA LYS A 225 -14.70 4.46 10.01
C LYS A 225 -15.70 4.29 11.16
N PRO A 226 -15.58 5.07 12.24
CA PRO A 226 -16.54 5.06 13.33
C PRO A 226 -17.98 5.38 12.89
N CYS A 227 -18.95 5.02 13.72
CA CYS A 227 -20.36 5.35 13.51
C CYS A 227 -20.64 6.85 13.53
#